data_96a29e3f6369900c4cdbc2f993c5a34b
#
_entry.id   96a29e3f6369900c4cdbc2f993c5a34b
#
_cell.length_a   1.000
_cell.length_b   1.000
_cell.length_c   1.000
_cell.angle_alpha   90.00
_cell.angle_beta   90.00
_cell.angle_gamma   90.00
#
_symmetry.space_group_name_H-M   'P 1'
#
loop_
_entity.id
_entity.type
_entity.pdbx_description
1 polymer ?
#
loop_
_entity_poly.entity_id
_entity_poly.type
_entity_poly.pdbx_seq_one_letter_code
_entity_poly.pdbx_strand_id
1 'polypeptide(L)'
;LGFLFDEGSQQDMTEQSVFIQQGIWARLGLPRELSWGFIGVFLFITGATIEQSWLASMLQSRGFAEVEISLMLSVFGLCVAAVSWFSGIGAGVLGLRRLMWIATLCYFVGSVPFIFVALPMNNYPMMIVSYALRGVAYPLFAYSFLVWINQRCEARILGRAVSWFWIAFGVGMTIVGPWFSGWMLSHVGESNTLLSGFLFVALGAFCALILNRDEPVWARNQKISQAMGEGIMVLVREPKMRLAVVVKTINDIGKFSLVILMPVYLPRFGFSIAEWLTIWGLVNVVNIFANYLFGWLGDKIGWRMTVVWFSGTLCGLASLAVCYAPVMFGHSPAALFIALTLYAVGLGAFGPLSALIPSLLPENKGAAISCLNLGSGLSNFAGPFIVTLCVAPLGVEGTLWVIALLYFAASLLTVPLKLPDNGTKE
;
A
#
# COMPACT_ATOMS: atom_id res chain seq x y z
N LEU A 1 -50.10 28.60 31.21
CA LEU A 1 -50.05 27.32 30.46
C LEU A 1 -49.91 27.66 28.98
N GLY A 2 -48.73 27.77 28.44
CA GLY A 2 -48.55 28.08 27.03
C GLY A 2 -47.14 28.50 26.61
N PHE A 3 -46.07 28.00 27.27
CA PHE A 3 -44.70 28.36 26.87
C PHE A 3 -43.66 27.25 27.19
N LEU A 4 -43.99 25.99 27.00
CA LEU A 4 -43.04 24.89 27.22
C LEU A 4 -43.07 23.79 26.14
N PHE A 5 -43.51 24.10 24.92
CA PHE A 5 -43.58 23.12 23.83
C PHE A 5 -43.07 23.71 22.50
N ASP A 6 -41.90 24.31 22.43
CA ASP A 6 -41.36 24.64 21.11
C ASP A 6 -39.83 24.71 20.98
N GLU A 7 -39.06 24.52 22.04
CA GLU A 7 -37.60 24.55 21.91
C GLU A 7 -37.03 23.21 21.40
N GLY A 8 -37.66 22.06 21.67
CA GLY A 8 -37.21 20.75 21.21
C GLY A 8 -37.45 20.50 19.72
N SER A 9 -38.53 21.07 19.16
CA SER A 9 -38.87 20.92 17.74
C SER A 9 -38.06 21.87 16.85
N GLN A 10 -37.63 23.01 17.34
CA GLN A 10 -36.75 23.93 16.60
C GLN A 10 -35.29 23.46 16.59
N GLN A 11 -34.79 22.80 17.66
CA GLN A 11 -33.48 22.20 17.66
C GLN A 11 -33.39 20.99 16.72
N ASP A 12 -34.40 20.12 16.73
CA ASP A 12 -34.46 18.97 15.79
C ASP A 12 -34.61 19.42 14.33
N MET A 13 -35.40 20.48 14.05
CA MET A 13 -35.49 21.02 12.68
C MET A 13 -34.23 21.76 12.25
N THR A 14 -33.49 22.43 13.14
CA THR A 14 -32.20 23.05 12.83
C THR A 14 -31.11 21.98 12.63
N GLU A 15 -31.07 20.90 13.42
CA GLU A 15 -30.15 19.76 13.17
C GLU A 15 -30.51 19.02 11.89
N GLN A 16 -31.78 18.80 11.58
CA GLN A 16 -32.21 18.19 10.32
C GLN A 16 -31.95 19.10 9.11
N SER A 17 -32.10 20.42 9.23
CA SER A 17 -31.82 21.36 8.15
C SER A 17 -30.31 21.51 7.90
N VAL A 18 -29.46 21.43 8.91
CA VAL A 18 -28.00 21.32 8.79
C VAL A 18 -27.62 20.01 8.16
N PHE A 19 -28.36 18.91 8.45
CA PHE A 19 -28.14 17.60 7.82
C PHE A 19 -28.53 17.56 6.34
N ILE A 20 -29.54 18.32 5.93
CA ILE A 20 -30.02 18.40 4.53
C ILE A 20 -29.09 19.25 3.66
N GLN A 21 -28.40 20.24 4.24
CA GLN A 21 -27.38 21.04 3.55
C GLN A 21 -26.00 20.38 3.47
N GLN A 22 -25.76 19.27 4.14
CA GLN A 22 -24.58 18.45 3.94
C GLN A 22 -24.73 17.66 2.65
N GLY A 23 -24.21 18.20 1.53
CA GLY A 23 -24.26 17.59 0.20
C GLY A 23 -23.71 16.14 0.17
N ILE A 24 -23.88 15.47 -0.97
CA ILE A 24 -23.44 14.08 -1.25
C ILE A 24 -22.06 13.75 -0.66
N TRP A 25 -21.13 14.68 -0.64
CA TRP A 25 -19.78 14.56 -0.11
C TRP A 25 -19.72 14.21 1.38
N ALA A 26 -20.56 14.84 2.20
CA ALA A 26 -20.62 14.55 3.63
C ALA A 26 -21.28 13.17 3.92
N ARG A 27 -22.26 12.76 3.09
CA ARG A 27 -22.86 11.42 3.16
C ARG A 27 -21.85 10.33 2.81
N LEU A 28 -20.96 10.60 1.85
CA LEU A 28 -19.85 9.72 1.47
C LEU A 28 -18.70 9.74 2.49
N GLY A 29 -18.70 10.65 3.47
CA GLY A 29 -17.62 10.79 4.45
C GLY A 29 -16.35 11.40 3.86
N LEU A 30 -16.46 12.12 2.73
CA LEU A 30 -15.37 12.87 2.10
C LEU A 30 -15.42 14.32 2.59
N PRO A 31 -14.44 14.81 3.35
CA PRO A 31 -14.36 16.21 3.73
C PRO A 31 -14.13 17.04 2.45
N ARG A 32 -15.07 17.94 2.17
CA ARG A 32 -15.05 18.78 0.95
C ARG A 32 -13.75 19.58 0.82
N GLU A 33 -13.21 20.00 1.95
CA GLU A 33 -11.99 20.81 2.04
C GLU A 33 -10.75 20.01 1.64
N LEU A 34 -10.75 18.67 1.85
CA LEU A 34 -9.66 17.77 1.51
C LEU A 34 -9.85 16.99 0.19
N SER A 35 -10.95 17.24 -0.54
CA SER A 35 -11.29 16.45 -1.73
C SER A 35 -10.20 16.47 -2.82
N TRP A 36 -9.56 17.63 -3.03
CA TRP A 36 -8.43 17.75 -3.95
C TRP A 36 -7.20 16.97 -3.48
N GLY A 37 -7.04 16.79 -2.18
CA GLY A 37 -5.97 15.97 -1.61
C GLY A 37 -6.12 14.48 -1.95
N PHE A 38 -7.34 13.94 -1.94
CA PHE A 38 -7.59 12.54 -2.36
C PHE A 38 -7.30 12.32 -3.84
N ILE A 39 -7.72 13.26 -4.70
CA ILE A 39 -7.37 13.24 -6.14
C ILE A 39 -5.86 13.36 -6.29
N GLY A 40 -5.23 14.24 -5.51
CA GLY A 40 -3.79 14.44 -5.50
C GLY A 40 -3.02 13.18 -5.13
N VAL A 41 -3.43 12.47 -4.07
CA VAL A 41 -2.83 11.18 -3.69
C VAL A 41 -3.01 10.14 -4.79
N PHE A 42 -4.21 10.00 -5.33
CA PHE A 42 -4.47 9.07 -6.43
C PHE A 42 -3.53 9.30 -7.62
N LEU A 43 -3.44 10.54 -8.11
CA LEU A 43 -2.58 10.89 -9.23
C LEU A 43 -1.09 10.72 -8.90
N PHE A 44 -0.66 11.21 -7.73
CA PHE A 44 0.72 11.12 -7.30
C PHE A 44 1.18 9.66 -7.21
N ILE A 45 0.37 8.79 -6.59
CA ILE A 45 0.68 7.37 -6.46
C ILE A 45 0.70 6.69 -7.82
N THR A 46 -0.28 6.98 -8.70
CA THR A 46 -0.29 6.45 -10.07
C THR A 46 1.03 6.77 -10.79
N GLY A 47 1.49 8.01 -10.74
CA GLY A 47 2.74 8.42 -11.40
C GLY A 47 4.00 7.89 -10.72
N ALA A 48 4.03 7.89 -9.38
CA ALA A 48 5.21 7.46 -8.64
C ALA A 48 5.46 5.94 -8.69
N THR A 49 4.44 5.16 -9.07
CA THR A 49 4.51 3.69 -9.12
C THR A 49 4.21 3.12 -10.51
N ILE A 50 4.16 3.97 -11.53
CA ILE A 50 3.73 3.63 -12.88
C ILE A 50 4.56 2.50 -13.53
N GLU A 51 5.84 2.40 -13.18
CA GLU A 51 6.75 1.39 -13.70
C GLU A 51 6.83 0.13 -12.82
N GLN A 52 6.30 0.13 -11.61
CA GLN A 52 6.50 -0.96 -10.63
C GLN A 52 6.14 -2.34 -11.16
N SER A 53 5.11 -2.43 -12.01
CA SER A 53 4.60 -3.72 -12.50
C SER A 53 5.31 -4.25 -13.74
N TRP A 54 6.23 -3.47 -14.36
CA TRP A 54 6.92 -3.85 -15.60
C TRP A 54 8.41 -3.49 -15.61
N LEU A 55 8.91 -2.73 -14.63
CA LEU A 55 10.31 -2.33 -14.54
C LEU A 55 11.27 -3.52 -14.57
N ALA A 56 10.93 -4.61 -13.89
CA ALA A 56 11.76 -5.81 -13.84
C ALA A 56 12.00 -6.39 -15.25
N SER A 57 10.95 -6.50 -16.06
CA SER A 57 11.05 -6.97 -17.44
C SER A 57 11.87 -6.03 -18.33
N MET A 58 11.68 -4.72 -18.17
CA MET A 58 12.46 -3.72 -18.91
C MET A 58 13.96 -3.83 -18.58
N LEU A 59 14.31 -4.00 -17.32
CA LEU A 59 15.72 -4.13 -16.92
C LEU A 59 16.32 -5.45 -17.39
N GLN A 60 15.53 -6.53 -17.35
CA GLN A 60 15.96 -7.83 -17.88
C GLN A 60 16.23 -7.75 -19.40
N SER A 61 15.38 -7.07 -20.16
CA SER A 61 15.59 -6.88 -21.61
C SER A 61 16.86 -6.07 -21.93
N ARG A 62 17.36 -5.27 -20.97
CA ARG A 62 18.62 -4.53 -21.04
C ARG A 62 19.83 -5.33 -20.57
N GLY A 63 19.64 -6.61 -20.18
CA GLY A 63 20.70 -7.53 -19.80
C GLY A 63 21.03 -7.59 -18.31
N PHE A 64 20.25 -6.92 -17.42
CA PHE A 64 20.45 -7.03 -15.98
C PHE A 64 19.97 -8.39 -15.46
N ALA A 65 20.73 -8.98 -14.53
CA ALA A 65 20.35 -10.23 -13.88
C ALA A 65 19.18 -10.03 -12.90
N GLU A 66 18.38 -11.08 -12.69
CA GLU A 66 17.24 -11.05 -11.75
C GLU A 66 17.66 -10.64 -10.32
N VAL A 67 18.87 -11.03 -9.90
CA VAL A 67 19.46 -10.63 -8.60
C VAL A 67 19.75 -9.15 -8.55
N GLU A 68 20.28 -8.55 -9.61
CA GLU A 68 20.58 -7.12 -9.67
C GLU A 68 19.28 -6.30 -9.63
N ILE A 69 18.27 -6.72 -10.40
CA ILE A 69 16.96 -6.08 -10.43
C ILE A 69 16.31 -6.11 -9.05
N SER A 70 16.25 -7.28 -8.42
CA SER A 70 15.63 -7.46 -7.12
C SER A 70 16.40 -6.75 -5.99
N LEU A 71 17.74 -6.67 -6.08
CA LEU A 71 18.56 -5.90 -5.14
C LEU A 71 18.25 -4.38 -5.24
N MET A 72 18.18 -3.83 -6.44
CA MET A 72 17.81 -2.43 -6.65
C MET A 72 16.42 -2.14 -6.05
N LEU A 73 15.45 -3.01 -6.29
CA LEU A 73 14.10 -2.89 -5.73
C LEU A 73 14.07 -3.09 -4.22
N SER A 74 14.98 -3.90 -3.66
CA SER A 74 15.14 -4.06 -2.21
C SER A 74 15.63 -2.77 -1.56
N VAL A 75 16.61 -2.09 -2.15
CA VAL A 75 17.11 -0.81 -1.65
C VAL A 75 16.02 0.26 -1.71
N PHE A 76 15.26 0.32 -2.81
CA PHE A 76 14.06 1.16 -2.92
C PHE A 76 13.07 0.85 -1.78
N GLY A 77 12.74 -0.43 -1.56
CA GLY A 77 11.82 -0.87 -0.51
C GLY A 77 12.31 -0.53 0.91
N LEU A 78 13.62 -0.57 1.14
CA LEU A 78 14.22 -0.15 2.42
C LEU A 78 13.99 1.35 2.67
N CYS A 79 14.14 2.18 1.65
CA CYS A 79 13.83 3.61 1.73
C CYS A 79 12.33 3.83 2.00
N VAL A 80 11.46 3.08 1.31
CA VAL A 80 10.01 3.10 1.57
C VAL A 80 9.71 2.77 3.03
N ALA A 81 10.29 1.71 3.58
CA ALA A 81 10.07 1.29 4.96
C ALA A 81 10.53 2.35 5.97
N ALA A 82 11.74 2.88 5.79
CA ALA A 82 12.29 3.92 6.66
C ALA A 82 11.43 5.20 6.66
N VAL A 83 10.99 5.63 5.48
CA VAL A 83 10.19 6.86 5.32
C VAL A 83 8.75 6.65 5.80
N SER A 84 8.18 5.47 5.62
CA SER A 84 6.85 5.13 6.16
C SER A 84 6.80 5.28 7.69
N TRP A 85 7.86 4.85 8.36
CA TRP A 85 8.03 5.07 9.79
C TRP A 85 8.22 6.55 10.14
N PHE A 86 9.08 7.25 9.38
CA PHE A 86 9.44 8.64 9.63
C PHE A 86 8.31 9.64 9.33
N SER A 87 7.39 9.34 8.40
CA SER A 87 6.37 10.28 7.93
C SER A 87 5.48 10.83 9.05
N GLY A 88 5.08 9.99 9.99
CA GLY A 88 4.26 10.40 11.15
C GLY A 88 5.00 11.35 12.10
N ILE A 89 6.29 11.11 12.29
CA ILE A 89 7.18 11.89 13.18
C ILE A 89 7.56 13.21 12.53
N GLY A 90 7.91 13.18 11.25
CA GLY A 90 8.28 14.34 10.46
C GLY A 90 7.16 15.38 10.36
N ALA A 91 5.90 14.92 10.41
CA ALA A 91 4.73 15.79 10.43
C ALA A 91 4.74 16.83 11.57
N GLY A 92 5.17 16.42 12.76
CA GLY A 92 5.26 17.29 13.93
C GLY A 92 6.39 18.31 13.88
N VAL A 93 7.42 18.09 13.05
CA VAL A 93 8.65 18.90 13.00
C VAL A 93 8.69 19.84 11.83
N LEU A 94 8.46 19.32 10.62
CA LEU A 94 8.58 20.06 9.37
C LEU A 94 7.25 20.59 8.85
N GLY A 95 6.13 20.05 9.36
CA GLY A 95 4.80 20.33 8.86
C GLY A 95 4.45 19.52 7.60
N LEU A 96 3.19 19.11 7.50
CA LEU A 96 2.70 18.16 6.49
C LEU A 96 2.90 18.65 5.05
N ARG A 97 2.57 19.92 4.75
CA ARG A 97 2.76 20.47 3.39
C ARG A 97 4.22 20.47 2.96
N ARG A 98 5.15 20.83 3.86
CA ARG A 98 6.59 20.81 3.54
C ARG A 98 7.09 19.41 3.26
N LEU A 99 6.64 18.41 4.04
CA LEU A 99 6.98 17.01 3.78
C LEU A 99 6.48 16.55 2.40
N MET A 100 5.27 16.92 2.01
CA MET A 100 4.73 16.58 0.69
C MET A 100 5.49 17.28 -0.45
N TRP A 101 5.96 18.53 -0.25
CA TRP A 101 6.86 19.20 -1.21
C TRP A 101 8.22 18.51 -1.29
N ILE A 102 8.81 18.11 -0.16
CA ILE A 102 10.06 17.33 -0.13
C ILE A 102 9.88 16.00 -0.86
N ALA A 103 8.77 15.31 -0.64
CA ALA A 103 8.42 14.09 -1.35
C ALA A 103 8.38 14.30 -2.87
N THR A 104 7.73 15.35 -3.33
CA THR A 104 7.63 15.72 -4.73
C THR A 104 9.03 16.01 -5.32
N LEU A 105 9.84 16.78 -4.59
CA LEU A 105 11.21 17.07 -4.98
C LEU A 105 12.05 15.78 -5.08
N CYS A 106 11.98 14.89 -4.09
CA CYS A 106 12.68 13.60 -4.10
C CYS A 106 12.30 12.75 -5.31
N TYR A 107 11.01 12.77 -5.70
CA TYR A 107 10.59 12.08 -6.91
C TYR A 107 11.29 12.62 -8.16
N PHE A 108 11.28 13.93 -8.37
CA PHE A 108 11.91 14.54 -9.55
C PHE A 108 13.42 14.37 -9.55
N VAL A 109 14.07 14.64 -8.40
CA VAL A 109 15.54 14.49 -8.25
C VAL A 109 15.99 13.04 -8.42
N GLY A 110 15.17 12.06 -8.02
CA GLY A 110 15.45 10.65 -8.27
C GLY A 110 15.13 10.23 -9.72
N SER A 111 14.00 10.68 -10.27
CA SER A 111 13.53 10.21 -11.59
C SER A 111 14.29 10.79 -12.75
N VAL A 112 14.71 12.05 -12.69
CA VAL A 112 15.48 12.69 -13.78
C VAL A 112 16.80 11.95 -14.04
N PRO A 113 17.71 11.76 -13.07
CA PRO A 113 18.93 11.01 -13.32
C PRO A 113 18.68 9.55 -13.64
N PHE A 114 17.63 8.93 -13.07
CA PHE A 114 17.27 7.55 -13.40
C PHE A 114 16.92 7.39 -14.88
N ILE A 115 16.02 8.22 -15.42
CA ILE A 115 15.50 8.08 -16.77
C ILE A 115 16.48 8.59 -17.83
N PHE A 116 17.14 9.75 -17.59
CA PHE A 116 17.94 10.42 -18.62
C PHE A 116 19.43 10.07 -18.60
N VAL A 117 19.93 9.50 -17.50
CA VAL A 117 21.35 9.17 -17.37
C VAL A 117 21.55 7.69 -17.05
N ALA A 118 21.00 7.20 -15.94
CA ALA A 118 21.31 5.87 -15.44
C ALA A 118 20.82 4.76 -16.39
N LEU A 119 19.56 4.86 -16.87
CA LEU A 119 19.00 3.90 -17.82
C LEU A 119 19.68 3.88 -19.20
N PRO A 120 19.92 5.05 -19.87
CA PRO A 120 20.60 5.05 -21.17
C PRO A 120 22.05 4.57 -21.11
N MET A 121 22.76 4.84 -19.99
CA MET A 121 24.15 4.43 -19.79
C MET A 121 24.31 3.05 -19.19
N ASN A 122 23.23 2.36 -18.84
CA ASN A 122 23.21 1.10 -18.08
C ASN A 122 24.08 1.18 -16.80
N ASN A 123 24.11 2.38 -16.16
CA ASN A 123 24.92 2.62 -14.96
C ASN A 123 24.18 2.12 -13.72
N TYR A 124 24.45 0.86 -13.37
CA TYR A 124 23.75 0.17 -12.26
C TYR A 124 23.88 0.88 -10.89
N PRO A 125 25.08 1.33 -10.43
CA PRO A 125 25.19 2.07 -9.18
C PRO A 125 24.33 3.35 -9.16
N MET A 126 24.30 4.10 -10.27
CA MET A 126 23.49 5.30 -10.37
C MET A 126 21.98 4.97 -10.41
N MET A 127 21.60 3.82 -11.01
CA MET A 127 20.22 3.34 -10.99
C MET A 127 19.78 3.04 -9.55
N ILE A 128 20.60 2.36 -8.75
CA ILE A 128 20.29 2.08 -7.32
C ILE A 128 20.06 3.38 -6.55
N VAL A 129 20.99 4.34 -6.63
CA VAL A 129 20.91 5.59 -5.85
C VAL A 129 19.71 6.43 -6.27
N SER A 130 19.51 6.60 -7.56
CA SER A 130 18.40 7.41 -8.09
C SER A 130 17.03 6.76 -7.83
N TYR A 131 16.94 5.45 -7.95
CA TYR A 131 15.70 4.72 -7.67
C TYR A 131 15.41 4.63 -6.16
N ALA A 132 16.43 4.50 -5.33
CA ALA A 132 16.30 4.58 -3.87
C ALA A 132 15.69 5.92 -3.42
N LEU A 133 16.12 7.03 -4.03
CA LEU A 133 15.57 8.35 -3.74
C LEU A 133 14.09 8.47 -4.13
N ARG A 134 13.65 7.79 -5.20
CA ARG A 134 12.24 7.68 -5.55
C ARG A 134 11.45 6.92 -4.48
N GLY A 135 12.07 5.95 -3.79
CA GLY A 135 11.47 5.21 -2.69
C GLY A 135 11.06 6.09 -1.50
N VAL A 136 11.66 7.28 -1.36
CA VAL A 136 11.26 8.28 -0.36
C VAL A 136 9.94 8.97 -0.74
N ALA A 137 9.69 9.15 -2.04
CA ALA A 137 8.68 10.07 -2.53
C ALA A 137 7.24 9.67 -2.16
N TYR A 138 6.78 8.52 -2.64
CA TYR A 138 5.36 8.20 -2.51
C TYR A 138 4.90 7.97 -1.06
N PRO A 139 5.68 7.28 -0.18
CA PRO A 139 5.22 7.10 1.19
C PRO A 139 5.22 8.42 1.98
N LEU A 140 6.23 9.27 1.76
CA LEU A 140 6.28 10.57 2.41
C LEU A 140 5.11 11.46 2.00
N PHE A 141 4.74 11.47 0.70
CA PHE A 141 3.59 12.24 0.20
C PHE A 141 2.28 11.70 0.75
N ALA A 142 2.02 10.41 0.54
CA ALA A 142 0.75 9.79 0.87
C ALA A 142 0.48 9.75 2.38
N TYR A 143 1.46 9.33 3.18
CA TYR A 143 1.26 9.21 4.63
C TYR A 143 1.22 10.58 5.32
N SER A 144 1.89 11.61 4.79
CA SER A 144 1.69 12.98 5.25
C SER A 144 0.23 13.43 5.03
N PHE A 145 -0.36 13.11 3.89
CA PHE A 145 -1.77 13.41 3.65
C PHE A 145 -2.71 12.56 4.54
N LEU A 146 -2.37 11.31 4.82
CA LEU A 146 -3.12 10.48 5.77
C LEU A 146 -3.12 11.09 7.19
N VAL A 147 -1.97 11.63 7.64
CA VAL A 147 -1.90 12.37 8.92
C VAL A 147 -2.77 13.62 8.85
N TRP A 148 -2.79 14.33 7.73
CA TRP A 148 -3.64 15.51 7.53
C TRP A 148 -5.13 15.17 7.66
N ILE A 149 -5.58 14.06 7.04
CA ILE A 149 -6.95 13.54 7.21
C ILE A 149 -7.27 13.32 8.69
N ASN A 150 -6.35 12.65 9.43
CA ASN A 150 -6.54 12.37 10.85
C ASN A 150 -6.63 13.61 11.73
N GLN A 151 -6.00 14.73 11.34
CA GLN A 151 -6.05 15.99 12.07
C GLN A 151 -7.33 16.80 11.80
N ARG A 152 -7.93 16.63 10.62
CA ARG A 152 -9.03 17.47 10.15
C ARG A 152 -10.40 16.82 10.20
N CYS A 153 -10.45 15.49 10.12
CA CYS A 153 -11.71 14.77 10.13
C CYS A 153 -12.21 14.52 11.55
N GLU A 154 -13.47 14.81 11.77
CA GLU A 154 -14.16 14.43 13.00
C GLU A 154 -14.19 12.91 13.16
N ALA A 155 -14.15 12.41 14.41
CA ALA A 155 -14.14 10.98 14.71
C ALA A 155 -15.27 10.20 14.01
N ARG A 156 -16.43 10.82 13.81
CA ARG A 156 -17.61 10.26 13.16
C ARG A 156 -17.39 9.88 11.68
N ILE A 157 -16.57 10.64 10.94
CA ILE A 157 -16.32 10.45 9.51
C ILE A 157 -14.90 9.94 9.21
N LEU A 158 -14.02 9.96 10.20
CA LEU A 158 -12.60 9.62 10.04
C LEU A 158 -12.39 8.24 9.41
N GLY A 159 -13.11 7.22 9.87
CA GLY A 159 -12.98 5.87 9.31
C GLY A 159 -13.30 5.82 7.81
N ARG A 160 -14.33 6.55 7.36
CA ARG A 160 -14.69 6.63 5.94
C ARG A 160 -13.66 7.42 5.13
N ALA A 161 -13.18 8.53 5.66
CA ALA A 161 -12.15 9.33 5.01
C ALA A 161 -10.83 8.54 4.84
N VAL A 162 -10.41 7.79 5.85
CA VAL A 162 -9.24 6.90 5.78
C VAL A 162 -9.47 5.76 4.77
N SER A 163 -10.69 5.22 4.68
CA SER A 163 -11.02 4.20 3.67
C SER A 163 -10.91 4.77 2.25
N TRP A 164 -11.40 5.98 2.01
CA TRP A 164 -11.23 6.67 0.72
C TRP A 164 -9.77 6.93 0.37
N PHE A 165 -8.95 7.26 1.37
CA PHE A 165 -7.51 7.39 1.17
C PHE A 165 -6.89 6.08 0.66
N TRP A 166 -7.19 4.95 1.31
CA TRP A 166 -6.65 3.66 0.90
C TRP A 166 -7.19 3.20 -0.46
N ILE A 167 -8.44 3.54 -0.79
CA ILE A 167 -8.99 3.31 -2.14
C ILE A 167 -8.21 4.13 -3.17
N ALA A 168 -8.05 5.44 -2.96
CA ALA A 168 -7.31 6.30 -3.89
C ALA A 168 -5.86 5.83 -4.08
N PHE A 169 -5.18 5.48 -2.98
CA PHE A 169 -3.84 4.93 -2.98
C PHE A 169 -3.76 3.59 -3.74
N GLY A 170 -4.63 2.64 -3.39
CA GLY A 170 -4.63 1.30 -3.97
C GLY A 170 -5.00 1.29 -5.45
N VAL A 171 -6.06 2.02 -5.84
CA VAL A 171 -6.50 2.13 -7.24
C VAL A 171 -5.40 2.74 -8.10
N GLY A 172 -4.73 3.79 -7.62
CA GLY A 172 -3.60 4.40 -8.33
C GLY A 172 -2.46 3.42 -8.56
N MET A 173 -2.03 2.73 -7.50
CA MET A 173 -0.87 1.85 -7.52
C MET A 173 -1.09 0.53 -8.26
N THR A 174 -2.26 -0.09 -8.09
CA THR A 174 -2.44 -1.50 -8.50
C THR A 174 -3.43 -1.71 -9.63
N ILE A 175 -4.22 -0.71 -9.98
CA ILE A 175 -5.22 -0.80 -11.05
C ILE A 175 -4.88 0.16 -12.19
N VAL A 176 -4.97 1.47 -11.94
CA VAL A 176 -4.81 2.48 -12.99
C VAL A 176 -3.38 2.54 -13.49
N GLY A 177 -2.38 2.49 -12.59
CA GLY A 177 -0.97 2.46 -12.96
C GLY A 177 -0.65 1.33 -13.94
N PRO A 178 -0.90 0.06 -13.60
CA PRO A 178 -0.68 -1.07 -14.51
C PRO A 178 -1.45 -1.00 -15.82
N TRP A 179 -2.74 -0.67 -15.79
CA TRP A 179 -3.54 -0.57 -17.03
C TRP A 179 -3.07 0.55 -17.94
N PHE A 180 -2.84 1.73 -17.38
CA PHE A 180 -2.30 2.85 -18.12
C PHE A 180 -0.92 2.54 -18.71
N SER A 181 -0.04 1.92 -17.93
CA SER A 181 1.27 1.49 -18.41
C SER A 181 1.17 0.46 -19.54
N GLY A 182 0.27 -0.53 -19.41
CA GLY A 182 0.05 -1.54 -20.46
C GLY A 182 -0.37 -0.91 -21.77
N TRP A 183 -1.27 0.07 -21.74
CA TRP A 183 -1.69 0.83 -22.90
C TRP A 183 -0.54 1.70 -23.47
N MET A 184 0.15 2.44 -22.62
CA MET A 184 1.26 3.32 -23.03
C MET A 184 2.42 2.52 -23.65
N LEU A 185 2.82 1.40 -23.03
CA LEU A 185 3.93 0.57 -23.53
C LEU A 185 3.69 0.09 -24.95
N SER A 186 2.46 -0.32 -25.27
CA SER A 186 2.11 -0.82 -26.61
C SER A 186 2.00 0.28 -27.68
N HIS A 187 1.76 1.55 -27.28
CA HIS A 187 1.52 2.65 -28.26
C HIS A 187 2.67 3.64 -28.35
N VAL A 188 3.36 3.94 -27.24
CA VAL A 188 4.35 5.02 -27.20
C VAL A 188 5.71 4.61 -26.63
N GLY A 189 5.83 3.36 -26.14
CA GLY A 189 7.06 2.76 -25.67
C GLY A 189 7.47 3.11 -24.23
N GLU A 190 8.57 2.49 -23.76
CA GLU A 190 9.03 2.53 -22.36
C GLU A 190 9.36 3.94 -21.87
N SER A 191 10.14 4.69 -22.65
CA SER A 191 10.61 6.04 -22.25
C SER A 191 9.46 7.01 -22.05
N ASN A 192 8.47 7.03 -22.94
CA ASN A 192 7.31 7.91 -22.81
C ASN A 192 6.38 7.47 -21.68
N THR A 193 6.31 6.16 -21.40
CA THR A 193 5.57 5.64 -20.25
C THR A 193 6.20 6.11 -18.95
N LEU A 194 7.53 6.07 -18.81
CA LEU A 194 8.24 6.60 -17.65
C LEU A 194 8.06 8.12 -17.50
N LEU A 195 8.13 8.86 -18.62
CA LEU A 195 7.94 10.31 -18.62
C LEU A 195 6.52 10.72 -18.22
N SER A 196 5.50 9.91 -18.55
CA SER A 196 4.13 10.19 -18.11
C SER A 196 3.99 10.22 -16.59
N GLY A 197 4.85 9.50 -15.86
CA GLY A 197 4.93 9.56 -14.40
C GLY A 197 5.20 10.97 -13.86
N PHE A 198 6.02 11.77 -14.56
CA PHE A 198 6.25 13.18 -14.18
C PHE A 198 4.96 14.00 -14.22
N LEU A 199 4.14 13.80 -15.26
CA LEU A 199 2.88 14.51 -15.41
C LEU A 199 1.91 14.14 -14.29
N PHE A 200 1.74 12.85 -14.02
CA PHE A 200 0.86 12.39 -12.94
C PHE A 200 1.31 12.90 -11.57
N VAL A 201 2.61 12.83 -11.25
CA VAL A 201 3.14 13.33 -9.99
C VAL A 201 3.00 14.84 -9.87
N ALA A 202 3.29 15.60 -10.94
CA ALA A 202 3.11 17.06 -10.95
C ALA A 202 1.64 17.45 -10.74
N LEU A 203 0.71 16.80 -11.46
CA LEU A 203 -0.73 17.03 -11.29
C LEU A 203 -1.21 16.62 -9.90
N GLY A 204 -0.71 15.49 -9.37
CA GLY A 204 -1.02 15.03 -8.03
C GLY A 204 -0.56 16.02 -6.95
N ALA A 205 0.67 16.52 -7.06
CA ALA A 205 1.20 17.55 -6.18
C ALA A 205 0.42 18.87 -6.32
N PHE A 206 0.09 19.29 -7.53
CA PHE A 206 -0.74 20.47 -7.78
C PHE A 206 -2.10 20.36 -7.11
N CYS A 207 -2.81 19.25 -7.27
CA CYS A 207 -4.11 19.04 -6.63
C CYS A 207 -4.01 19.07 -5.11
N ALA A 208 -3.07 18.32 -4.51
CA ALA A 208 -2.99 18.19 -3.07
C ALA A 208 -2.38 19.40 -2.35
N LEU A 209 -1.48 20.14 -3.00
CA LEU A 209 -0.71 21.21 -2.37
C LEU A 209 -1.17 22.63 -2.77
N ILE A 210 -1.75 22.78 -3.97
CA ILE A 210 -2.15 24.11 -4.48
C ILE A 210 -3.68 24.26 -4.48
N LEU A 211 -4.43 23.28 -5.00
CA LEU A 211 -5.90 23.35 -5.04
C LEU A 211 -6.53 23.06 -3.68
N ASN A 212 -5.87 22.28 -2.84
CA ASN A 212 -6.32 22.02 -1.49
C ASN A 212 -6.02 23.25 -0.61
N ARG A 213 -7.08 24.03 -0.33
CA ARG A 213 -6.98 25.32 0.39
C ARG A 213 -6.92 25.17 1.90
N ASP A 214 -7.19 23.97 2.41
CA ASP A 214 -7.10 23.72 3.85
C ASP A 214 -5.65 23.76 4.33
N GLU A 215 -5.42 24.27 5.53
CA GLU A 215 -4.09 24.27 6.15
C GLU A 215 -4.04 23.25 7.29
N PRO A 216 -3.06 22.32 7.28
CA PRO A 216 -2.91 21.38 8.36
C PRO A 216 -2.54 22.09 9.66
N VAL A 217 -3.10 21.62 10.77
CA VAL A 217 -2.77 22.16 12.09
C VAL A 217 -1.34 21.70 12.44
N TRP A 218 -0.44 22.66 12.61
CA TRP A 218 0.93 22.38 13.00
C TRP A 218 1.06 22.41 14.53
N ALA A 219 0.98 21.25 15.16
CA ALA A 219 1.27 21.09 16.58
C ALA A 219 2.77 20.83 16.79
N ARG A 220 3.54 21.88 17.05
CA ARG A 220 5.01 21.83 17.29
C ARG A 220 5.43 21.17 18.62
N ASN A 221 4.60 20.36 19.26
CA ASN A 221 4.76 20.03 20.68
C ASN A 221 5.28 18.61 21.00
N GLN A 222 5.72 17.80 20.04
CA GLN A 222 6.38 16.53 20.39
C GLN A 222 7.84 16.52 19.95
N LYS A 223 8.74 16.15 20.88
CA LYS A 223 10.13 15.86 20.55
C LYS A 223 10.18 14.59 19.70
N ILE A 224 10.79 14.66 18.52
CA ILE A 224 10.95 13.52 17.58
C ILE A 224 11.46 12.26 18.30
N SER A 225 12.46 12.44 19.19
CA SER A 225 13.06 11.35 19.96
C SER A 225 12.06 10.62 20.86
N GLN A 226 11.03 11.30 21.34
CA GLN A 226 10.04 10.71 22.25
C GLN A 226 9.05 9.85 21.46
N ALA A 227 8.51 10.35 20.35
CA ALA A 227 7.59 9.59 19.51
C ALA A 227 8.27 8.38 18.83
N MET A 228 9.55 8.54 18.40
CA MET A 228 10.35 7.40 17.91
C MET A 228 10.61 6.37 19.00
N GLY A 229 10.96 6.83 20.20
CA GLY A 229 11.25 5.97 21.35
C GLY A 229 10.05 5.14 21.76
N GLU A 230 8.85 5.70 21.76
CA GLU A 230 7.62 4.98 22.15
C GLU A 230 7.32 3.81 21.19
N GLY A 231 7.40 4.01 19.88
CA GLY A 231 7.15 2.94 18.90
C GLY A 231 8.18 1.81 18.99
N ILE A 232 9.48 2.15 19.14
CA ILE A 232 10.56 1.16 19.34
C ILE A 232 10.38 0.44 20.67
N MET A 233 10.02 1.16 21.74
CA MET A 233 9.81 0.58 23.05
C MET A 233 8.69 -0.46 23.07
N VAL A 234 7.62 -0.21 22.33
CA VAL A 234 6.51 -1.18 22.15
C VAL A 234 6.99 -2.44 21.46
N LEU A 235 7.80 -2.33 20.40
CA LEU A 235 8.38 -3.50 19.73
C LEU A 235 9.32 -4.30 20.64
N VAL A 236 10.06 -3.63 21.52
CA VAL A 236 10.99 -4.30 22.46
C VAL A 236 10.22 -4.99 23.59
N ARG A 237 9.20 -4.34 24.15
CA ARG A 237 8.49 -4.81 25.35
C ARG A 237 7.38 -5.80 25.04
N GLU A 238 6.69 -5.65 23.89
CA GLU A 238 5.48 -6.40 23.59
C GLU A 238 5.73 -7.51 22.53
N PRO A 239 5.88 -8.79 22.94
CA PRO A 239 6.13 -9.89 22.00
C PRO A 239 5.02 -10.04 20.93
N LYS A 240 3.75 -9.79 21.32
CA LYS A 240 2.62 -9.85 20.39
C LYS A 240 2.76 -8.80 19.28
N MET A 241 3.27 -7.61 19.58
CA MET A 241 3.47 -6.56 18.58
C MET A 241 4.60 -6.90 17.60
N ARG A 242 5.71 -7.50 18.07
CA ARG A 242 6.75 -8.03 17.16
C ARG A 242 6.18 -9.05 16.18
N LEU A 243 5.40 -9.99 16.72
CA LEU A 243 4.77 -11.02 15.91
C LEU A 243 3.77 -10.44 14.91
N ALA A 244 2.98 -9.46 15.34
CA ALA A 244 2.03 -8.74 14.48
C ALA A 244 2.72 -8.00 13.33
N VAL A 245 3.88 -7.36 13.58
CA VAL A 245 4.71 -6.73 12.54
C VAL A 245 5.20 -7.77 11.54
N VAL A 246 5.68 -8.93 12.01
CA VAL A 246 6.14 -10.02 11.12
C VAL A 246 4.99 -10.52 10.26
N VAL A 247 3.82 -10.82 10.84
CA VAL A 247 2.63 -11.26 10.09
C VAL A 247 2.21 -10.20 9.07
N LYS A 248 2.20 -8.91 9.46
CA LYS A 248 1.85 -7.81 8.56
C LYS A 248 2.89 -7.63 7.45
N THR A 249 4.16 -7.86 7.74
CA THR A 249 5.21 -7.84 6.71
C THR A 249 4.98 -8.96 5.70
N ILE A 250 4.72 -10.19 6.15
CA ILE A 250 4.46 -11.33 5.27
C ILE A 250 3.21 -11.09 4.41
N ASN A 251 2.18 -10.39 4.91
CA ASN A 251 0.95 -10.09 4.18
C ASN A 251 1.21 -9.60 2.74
N ASP A 252 2.09 -8.62 2.56
CA ASP A 252 2.30 -7.99 1.26
C ASP A 252 3.58 -8.47 0.53
N ILE A 253 4.36 -9.42 1.14
CA ILE A 253 5.59 -9.96 0.52
C ILE A 253 5.32 -10.49 -0.88
N GLY A 254 4.33 -11.36 -1.03
CA GLY A 254 4.03 -11.96 -2.33
C GLY A 254 3.61 -10.92 -3.36
N LYS A 255 2.85 -9.88 -2.97
CA LYS A 255 2.48 -8.78 -3.87
C LYS A 255 3.71 -8.11 -4.48
N PHE A 256 4.70 -7.77 -3.65
CA PHE A 256 5.93 -7.11 -4.11
C PHE A 256 6.90 -8.08 -4.80
N SER A 257 6.87 -9.38 -4.47
CA SER A 257 7.66 -10.40 -5.18
C SER A 257 7.08 -10.74 -6.55
N LEU A 258 5.74 -10.88 -6.66
CA LEU A 258 5.07 -11.24 -7.91
C LEU A 258 5.26 -10.20 -9.01
N VAL A 259 5.28 -8.90 -8.67
CA VAL A 259 5.52 -7.84 -9.65
C VAL A 259 6.96 -7.85 -10.21
N ILE A 260 7.88 -8.55 -9.56
CA ILE A 260 9.25 -8.78 -10.04
C ILE A 260 9.32 -10.09 -10.83
N LEU A 261 8.81 -11.16 -10.25
CA LEU A 261 8.95 -12.52 -10.79
C LEU A 261 8.10 -12.77 -12.02
N MET A 262 6.82 -12.34 -12.02
CA MET A 262 5.89 -12.67 -13.09
C MET A 262 6.23 -12.02 -14.44
N PRO A 263 6.60 -10.73 -14.53
CA PRO A 263 7.04 -10.13 -15.79
C PRO A 263 8.24 -10.81 -16.44
N VAL A 264 9.05 -11.51 -15.64
CA VAL A 264 10.24 -12.26 -16.07
C VAL A 264 9.91 -13.72 -16.39
N TYR A 265 9.00 -14.31 -15.63
CA TYR A 265 8.62 -15.72 -15.72
C TYR A 265 7.64 -16.01 -16.85
N LEU A 266 6.59 -15.21 -16.97
CA LEU A 266 5.47 -15.43 -17.88
C LEU A 266 5.83 -15.38 -19.37
N PRO A 267 6.80 -14.55 -19.84
CA PRO A 267 7.22 -14.56 -21.24
C PRO A 267 7.74 -15.91 -21.71
N ARG A 268 8.26 -16.77 -20.82
CA ARG A 268 8.69 -18.14 -21.12
C ARG A 268 7.55 -19.03 -21.63
N PHE A 269 6.30 -18.65 -21.31
CA PHE A 269 5.07 -19.34 -21.70
C PHE A 269 4.26 -18.57 -22.76
N GLY A 270 4.86 -17.53 -23.36
CA GLY A 270 4.24 -16.75 -24.43
C GLY A 270 3.38 -15.58 -24.00
N PHE A 271 3.28 -15.28 -22.70
CA PHE A 271 2.53 -14.10 -22.22
C PHE A 271 3.26 -12.80 -22.54
N SER A 272 2.51 -11.82 -23.00
CA SER A 272 2.99 -10.45 -23.17
C SER A 272 2.95 -9.68 -21.86
N ILE A 273 3.74 -8.61 -21.77
CA ILE A 273 3.69 -7.67 -20.64
C ILE A 273 2.32 -7.00 -20.53
N ALA A 274 1.68 -6.69 -21.65
CA ALA A 274 0.34 -6.08 -21.66
C ALA A 274 -0.71 -7.02 -21.05
N GLU A 275 -0.66 -8.31 -21.39
CA GLU A 275 -1.54 -9.32 -20.76
C GLU A 275 -1.30 -9.43 -19.26
N TRP A 276 -0.04 -9.50 -18.81
CA TRP A 276 0.28 -9.49 -17.39
C TRP A 276 -0.31 -8.27 -16.68
N LEU A 277 -0.08 -7.07 -17.19
CA LEU A 277 -0.55 -5.83 -16.57
C LEU A 277 -2.08 -5.75 -16.53
N THR A 278 -2.75 -6.25 -17.57
CA THR A 278 -4.21 -6.31 -17.63
C THR A 278 -4.75 -7.28 -16.58
N ILE A 279 -4.21 -8.49 -16.50
CA ILE A 279 -4.60 -9.50 -15.53
C ILE A 279 -4.34 -9.00 -14.11
N TRP A 280 -3.15 -8.44 -13.86
CA TRP A 280 -2.77 -7.91 -12.56
C TRP A 280 -3.70 -6.78 -12.09
N GLY A 281 -4.06 -5.86 -12.98
CA GLY A 281 -5.03 -4.80 -12.67
C GLY A 281 -6.42 -5.36 -12.33
N LEU A 282 -6.95 -6.29 -13.13
CA LEU A 282 -8.26 -6.93 -12.89
C LEU A 282 -8.30 -7.69 -11.56
N VAL A 283 -7.26 -8.42 -11.25
CA VAL A 283 -7.12 -9.18 -10.00
C VAL A 283 -7.12 -8.23 -8.77
N ASN A 284 -6.51 -7.06 -8.89
CA ASN A 284 -6.54 -6.07 -7.80
C ASN A 284 -7.93 -5.42 -7.63
N VAL A 285 -8.76 -5.37 -8.66
CA VAL A 285 -10.18 -5.02 -8.50
C VAL A 285 -10.88 -6.06 -7.63
N VAL A 286 -10.66 -7.36 -7.91
CA VAL A 286 -11.22 -8.43 -7.07
C VAL A 286 -10.73 -8.34 -5.62
N ASN A 287 -9.46 -7.97 -5.42
CA ASN A 287 -8.91 -7.78 -4.07
C ASN A 287 -9.67 -6.71 -3.25
N ILE A 288 -10.14 -5.62 -3.88
CA ILE A 288 -10.94 -4.59 -3.20
C ILE A 288 -12.24 -5.22 -2.65
N PHE A 289 -12.95 -5.99 -3.46
CA PHE A 289 -14.18 -6.68 -3.01
C PHE A 289 -13.88 -7.73 -1.95
N ALA A 290 -12.78 -8.47 -2.08
CA ALA A 290 -12.35 -9.46 -1.10
C ALA A 290 -12.03 -8.80 0.26
N ASN A 291 -11.35 -7.66 0.28
CA ASN A 291 -11.09 -6.90 1.49
C ASN A 291 -12.39 -6.51 2.22
N TYR A 292 -13.39 -6.05 1.47
CA TYR A 292 -14.70 -5.71 2.04
C TYR A 292 -15.40 -6.97 2.62
N LEU A 293 -15.42 -8.06 1.85
CA LEU A 293 -16.03 -9.33 2.26
C LEU A 293 -15.40 -9.88 3.55
N PHE A 294 -14.05 -9.92 3.61
CA PHE A 294 -13.33 -10.45 4.77
C PHE A 294 -13.32 -9.48 5.95
N GLY A 295 -13.48 -8.16 5.73
CA GLY A 295 -13.75 -7.22 6.79
C GLY A 295 -15.08 -7.57 7.49
N TRP A 296 -16.16 -7.73 6.72
CA TRP A 296 -17.45 -8.12 7.23
C TRP A 296 -17.45 -9.54 7.87
N LEU A 297 -16.76 -10.50 7.26
CA LEU A 297 -16.64 -11.85 7.81
C LEU A 297 -15.84 -11.82 9.12
N GLY A 298 -14.78 -11.04 9.19
CA GLY A 298 -13.97 -10.85 10.39
C GLY A 298 -14.76 -10.29 11.57
N ASP A 299 -15.71 -9.40 11.33
CA ASP A 299 -16.61 -8.88 12.37
C ASP A 299 -17.56 -9.96 12.91
N LYS A 300 -17.85 -11.01 12.10
CA LYS A 300 -18.76 -12.11 12.50
C LYS A 300 -18.06 -13.28 13.18
N ILE A 301 -16.94 -13.75 12.63
CA ILE A 301 -16.25 -14.97 13.11
C ILE A 301 -14.98 -14.65 13.90
N GLY A 302 -14.66 -13.35 14.06
CA GLY A 302 -13.47 -12.85 14.73
C GLY A 302 -12.32 -12.56 13.77
N TRP A 303 -11.67 -11.40 13.96
CA TRP A 303 -10.59 -10.91 13.09
C TRP A 303 -9.42 -11.88 13.02
N ARG A 304 -8.98 -12.41 14.18
CA ARG A 304 -7.88 -13.37 14.29
C ARG A 304 -8.18 -14.66 13.49
N MET A 305 -9.37 -15.24 13.69
CA MET A 305 -9.75 -16.49 13.03
C MET A 305 -9.85 -16.33 11.52
N THR A 306 -10.37 -15.19 11.05
CA THR A 306 -10.41 -14.88 9.61
C THR A 306 -9.01 -14.88 9.01
N VAL A 307 -8.03 -14.23 9.67
CA VAL A 307 -6.65 -14.20 9.19
C VAL A 307 -6.02 -15.59 9.25
N VAL A 308 -6.18 -16.35 10.33
CA VAL A 308 -5.60 -17.70 10.49
C VAL A 308 -6.08 -18.65 9.38
N TRP A 309 -7.38 -18.69 9.12
CA TRP A 309 -7.96 -19.70 8.22
C TRP A 309 -7.91 -19.31 6.74
N PHE A 310 -8.10 -18.04 6.42
CA PHE A 310 -8.31 -17.64 5.02
C PHE A 310 -7.12 -16.92 4.42
N SER A 311 -6.32 -16.18 5.19
CA SER A 311 -5.30 -15.32 4.60
C SER A 311 -4.07 -16.08 4.12
N GLY A 312 -3.18 -16.47 5.03
CA GLY A 312 -1.91 -17.08 4.68
C GLY A 312 -2.07 -18.45 4.01
N THR A 313 -3.06 -19.25 4.44
CA THR A 313 -3.33 -20.56 3.83
C THR A 313 -3.73 -20.40 2.36
N LEU A 314 -4.67 -19.49 2.07
CA LEU A 314 -5.12 -19.27 0.69
C LEU A 314 -4.04 -18.58 -0.17
N CYS A 315 -3.33 -17.58 0.39
CA CYS A 315 -2.20 -16.96 -0.33
C CYS A 315 -1.08 -17.95 -0.62
N GLY A 316 -0.76 -18.86 0.32
CA GLY A 316 0.25 -19.89 0.11
C GLY A 316 -0.13 -20.85 -1.02
N LEU A 317 -1.34 -21.43 -0.97
CA LEU A 317 -1.85 -22.29 -2.03
C LEU A 317 -1.95 -21.56 -3.38
N ALA A 318 -2.44 -20.33 -3.37
CA ALA A 318 -2.58 -19.53 -4.57
C ALA A 318 -1.22 -19.13 -5.18
N SER A 319 -0.19 -18.88 -4.36
CA SER A 319 1.17 -18.64 -4.87
C SER A 319 1.71 -19.84 -5.65
N LEU A 320 1.43 -21.07 -5.15
CA LEU A 320 1.76 -22.29 -5.89
C LEU A 320 0.89 -22.45 -7.14
N ALA A 321 -0.39 -22.12 -7.08
CA ALA A 321 -1.26 -22.14 -8.26
C ALA A 321 -0.77 -21.16 -9.34
N VAL A 322 -0.33 -19.95 -8.97
CA VAL A 322 0.26 -18.97 -9.88
C VAL A 322 1.56 -19.49 -10.52
N CYS A 323 2.38 -20.21 -9.73
CA CYS A 323 3.60 -20.85 -10.22
C CYS A 323 3.29 -21.90 -11.32
N TYR A 324 2.35 -22.79 -11.03
CA TYR A 324 2.13 -23.98 -11.87
C TYR A 324 1.05 -23.78 -12.94
N ALA A 325 0.21 -22.75 -12.87
CA ALA A 325 -0.79 -22.49 -13.90
C ALA A 325 -0.19 -22.40 -15.33
N PRO A 326 0.87 -21.59 -15.58
CA PRO A 326 1.47 -21.55 -16.91
C PRO A 326 2.21 -22.84 -17.29
N VAL A 327 2.72 -23.60 -16.32
CA VAL A 327 3.37 -24.89 -16.59
C VAL A 327 2.37 -25.94 -17.04
N MET A 328 1.18 -25.97 -16.41
CA MET A 328 0.14 -26.98 -16.69
C MET A 328 -0.73 -26.63 -17.89
N PHE A 329 -1.01 -25.35 -18.10
CA PHE A 329 -1.97 -24.88 -19.10
C PHE A 329 -1.34 -24.06 -20.23
N GLY A 330 0.00 -23.86 -20.22
CA GLY A 330 0.70 -23.05 -21.21
C GLY A 330 0.23 -21.59 -21.22
N HIS A 331 0.14 -21.00 -22.41
CA HIS A 331 -0.43 -19.66 -22.60
C HIS A 331 -1.95 -19.66 -22.40
N SER A 332 -2.39 -19.66 -21.15
CA SER A 332 -3.81 -19.57 -20.79
C SER A 332 -4.07 -18.39 -19.86
N PRO A 333 -4.46 -17.21 -20.40
CA PRO A 333 -4.80 -16.03 -19.59
C PRO A 333 -5.88 -16.33 -18.54
N ALA A 334 -6.84 -17.19 -18.86
CA ALA A 334 -7.91 -17.59 -17.95
C ALA A 334 -7.39 -18.38 -16.74
N ALA A 335 -6.50 -19.36 -16.96
CA ALA A 335 -5.92 -20.14 -15.87
C ALA A 335 -5.07 -19.25 -14.94
N LEU A 336 -4.25 -18.37 -15.50
CA LEU A 336 -3.46 -17.41 -14.75
C LEU A 336 -4.35 -16.43 -13.97
N PHE A 337 -5.42 -15.91 -14.59
CA PHE A 337 -6.37 -15.03 -13.93
C PHE A 337 -7.07 -15.72 -12.74
N ILE A 338 -7.47 -16.97 -12.88
CA ILE A 338 -8.08 -17.75 -11.77
C ILE A 338 -7.08 -17.91 -10.62
N ALA A 339 -5.85 -18.31 -10.92
CA ALA A 339 -4.81 -18.51 -9.90
C ALA A 339 -4.51 -17.20 -9.15
N LEU A 340 -4.34 -16.09 -9.86
CA LEU A 340 -4.11 -14.77 -9.28
C LEU A 340 -5.35 -14.23 -8.55
N THR A 341 -6.56 -14.58 -8.99
CA THR A 341 -7.81 -14.23 -8.28
C THR A 341 -7.85 -14.93 -6.91
N LEU A 342 -7.49 -16.21 -6.82
CA LEU A 342 -7.38 -16.91 -5.54
C LEU A 342 -6.35 -16.23 -4.62
N TYR A 343 -5.23 -15.79 -5.19
CA TYR A 343 -4.22 -15.03 -4.46
C TYR A 343 -4.79 -13.70 -3.94
N ALA A 344 -5.48 -12.93 -4.77
CA ALA A 344 -6.09 -11.65 -4.40
C ALA A 344 -7.17 -11.79 -3.32
N VAL A 345 -7.95 -12.87 -3.37
CA VAL A 345 -8.95 -13.22 -2.34
C VAL A 345 -8.25 -13.51 -1.01
N GLY A 346 -7.19 -14.32 -1.02
CA GLY A 346 -6.39 -14.59 0.17
C GLY A 346 -5.71 -13.34 0.75
N LEU A 347 -5.21 -12.45 -0.13
CA LEU A 347 -4.64 -11.17 0.27
C LEU A 347 -5.69 -10.27 0.95
N GLY A 348 -6.92 -10.26 0.45
CA GLY A 348 -8.04 -9.54 1.06
C GLY A 348 -8.39 -10.05 2.46
N ALA A 349 -8.17 -11.34 2.73
CA ALA A 349 -8.41 -11.94 4.05
C ALA A 349 -7.44 -11.48 5.14
N PHE A 350 -6.35 -10.79 4.79
CA PHE A 350 -5.49 -10.07 5.74
C PHE A 350 -6.08 -8.71 6.18
N GLY A 351 -7.13 -8.20 5.52
CA GLY A 351 -7.76 -6.92 5.86
C GLY A 351 -8.06 -6.73 7.35
N PRO A 352 -8.62 -7.74 8.06
CA PRO A 352 -8.87 -7.66 9.50
C PRO A 352 -7.65 -7.40 10.38
N LEU A 353 -6.41 -7.59 9.91
CA LEU A 353 -5.20 -7.20 10.67
C LEU A 353 -5.18 -5.71 11.02
N SER A 354 -5.79 -4.87 10.19
CA SER A 354 -5.88 -3.43 10.43
C SER A 354 -6.75 -3.08 11.64
N ALA A 355 -7.67 -3.97 12.04
CA ALA A 355 -8.45 -3.86 13.26
C ALA A 355 -7.81 -4.64 14.41
N LEU A 356 -7.30 -5.84 14.15
CA LEU A 356 -6.69 -6.71 15.14
C LEU A 356 -5.46 -6.07 15.80
N ILE A 357 -4.51 -5.56 15.02
CA ILE A 357 -3.22 -5.05 15.54
C ILE A 357 -3.40 -3.86 16.49
N PRO A 358 -4.17 -2.81 16.17
CA PRO A 358 -4.44 -1.72 17.11
C PRO A 358 -5.18 -2.17 18.38
N SER A 359 -5.98 -3.23 18.28
CA SER A 359 -6.75 -3.79 19.40
C SER A 359 -5.92 -4.67 20.33
N LEU A 360 -4.72 -5.11 19.91
CA LEU A 360 -3.77 -5.82 20.79
C LEU A 360 -3.18 -4.93 21.89
N LEU A 361 -3.17 -3.60 21.66
CA LEU A 361 -2.61 -2.62 22.61
C LEU A 361 -3.58 -1.43 22.75
N PRO A 362 -4.73 -1.63 23.43
CA PRO A 362 -5.76 -0.61 23.55
C PRO A 362 -5.32 0.64 24.30
N GLU A 363 -4.34 0.51 25.21
CA GLU A 363 -3.76 1.60 25.98
C GLU A 363 -2.88 2.54 25.13
N ASN A 364 -2.28 2.03 24.04
CA ASN A 364 -1.42 2.81 23.15
C ASN A 364 -1.68 2.47 21.66
N LYS A 365 -2.90 2.75 21.21
CA LYS A 365 -3.33 2.49 19.82
C LYS A 365 -2.46 3.19 18.79
N GLY A 366 -1.93 4.37 19.12
CA GLY A 366 -1.04 5.12 18.21
C GLY A 366 0.25 4.35 17.90
N ALA A 367 0.91 3.81 18.91
CA ALA A 367 2.11 2.99 18.71
C ALA A 367 1.78 1.67 17.97
N ALA A 368 0.63 1.06 18.25
CA ALA A 368 0.19 -0.15 17.55
C ALA A 368 -0.08 0.11 16.04
N ILE A 369 -0.68 1.26 15.69
CA ILE A 369 -0.85 1.69 14.29
C ILE A 369 0.50 1.95 13.63
N SER A 370 1.46 2.54 14.35
CA SER A 370 2.83 2.71 13.84
C SER A 370 3.51 1.37 13.53
N CYS A 371 3.30 0.35 14.38
CA CYS A 371 3.77 -1.00 14.13
C CYS A 371 3.09 -1.64 12.90
N LEU A 372 1.78 -1.44 12.72
CA LEU A 372 1.06 -1.88 11.53
C LEU A 372 1.65 -1.27 10.26
N ASN A 373 1.90 0.05 10.27
CA ASN A 373 2.49 0.77 9.13
C ASN A 373 3.93 0.36 8.86
N LEU A 374 4.71 0.09 9.92
CA LEU A 374 6.06 -0.47 9.79
C LEU A 374 6.03 -1.82 9.07
N GLY A 375 5.13 -2.74 9.46
CA GLY A 375 4.97 -4.03 8.78
C GLY A 375 4.62 -3.86 7.30
N SER A 376 3.73 -2.93 6.97
CA SER A 376 3.38 -2.61 5.56
C SER A 376 4.56 -2.00 4.79
N GLY A 377 5.38 -1.15 5.44
CA GLY A 377 6.59 -0.59 4.84
C GLY A 377 7.67 -1.65 4.62
N LEU A 378 7.89 -2.51 5.62
CA LEU A 378 8.89 -3.58 5.54
C LEU A 378 8.60 -4.61 4.45
N SER A 379 7.35 -4.84 4.07
CA SER A 379 7.02 -5.75 2.97
C SER A 379 7.54 -5.26 1.60
N ASN A 380 7.66 -3.94 1.40
CA ASN A 380 8.27 -3.36 0.20
C ASN A 380 9.77 -3.71 0.08
N PHE A 381 10.45 -3.88 1.22
CA PHE A 381 11.82 -4.37 1.26
C PHE A 381 11.88 -5.90 1.21
N ALA A 382 11.11 -6.57 2.07
CA ALA A 382 11.20 -8.01 2.27
C ALA A 382 10.82 -8.81 1.01
N GLY A 383 9.82 -8.35 0.23
CA GLY A 383 9.43 -8.99 -1.03
C GLY A 383 10.59 -9.07 -2.03
N PRO A 384 11.13 -7.95 -2.51
CA PRO A 384 12.30 -7.94 -3.40
C PRO A 384 13.53 -8.63 -2.79
N PHE A 385 13.77 -8.48 -1.50
CA PHE A 385 14.91 -9.08 -0.81
C PHE A 385 14.86 -10.61 -0.81
N ILE A 386 13.68 -11.20 -0.61
CA ILE A 386 13.47 -12.65 -0.74
C ILE A 386 13.75 -13.10 -2.17
N VAL A 387 13.31 -12.34 -3.17
CA VAL A 387 13.65 -12.63 -4.57
C VAL A 387 15.17 -12.59 -4.78
N THR A 388 15.85 -11.56 -4.25
CA THR A 388 17.31 -11.43 -4.33
C THR A 388 18.04 -12.65 -3.76
N LEU A 389 17.60 -13.15 -2.61
CA LEU A 389 18.24 -14.29 -1.93
C LEU A 389 17.94 -15.62 -2.59
N CYS A 390 16.72 -15.78 -3.11
CA CYS A 390 16.21 -17.10 -3.50
C CYS A 390 16.27 -17.37 -5.01
N VAL A 391 16.19 -16.33 -5.85
CA VAL A 391 16.03 -16.55 -7.29
C VAL A 391 17.26 -17.21 -7.94
N ALA A 392 18.47 -16.83 -7.51
CA ALA A 392 19.69 -17.42 -8.06
C ALA A 392 19.88 -18.91 -7.69
N PRO A 393 19.75 -19.33 -6.41
CA PRO A 393 19.93 -20.72 -6.03
C PRO A 393 18.72 -21.61 -6.31
N LEU A 394 17.48 -21.08 -6.29
CA LEU A 394 16.25 -21.88 -6.35
C LEU A 394 15.42 -21.66 -7.62
N GLY A 395 15.77 -20.66 -8.42
CA GLY A 395 14.97 -20.23 -9.56
C GLY A 395 13.66 -19.55 -9.13
N VAL A 396 12.82 -19.20 -10.12
CA VAL A 396 11.51 -18.56 -9.89
C VAL A 396 10.57 -19.49 -9.13
N GLU A 397 10.50 -20.75 -9.53
CA GLU A 397 9.62 -21.74 -8.90
C GLU A 397 9.97 -21.96 -7.41
N GLY A 398 11.25 -22.17 -7.10
CA GLY A 398 11.70 -22.32 -5.71
C GLY A 398 11.47 -21.07 -4.88
N THR A 399 11.60 -19.87 -5.48
CA THR A 399 11.28 -18.60 -4.80
C THR A 399 9.80 -18.51 -4.46
N LEU A 400 8.90 -18.92 -5.37
CA LEU A 400 7.47 -18.98 -5.12
C LEU A 400 7.09 -19.99 -4.03
N TRP A 401 7.82 -21.12 -3.92
CA TRP A 401 7.68 -22.05 -2.81
C TRP A 401 8.06 -21.40 -1.46
N VAL A 402 9.16 -20.65 -1.41
CA VAL A 402 9.56 -19.91 -0.20
C VAL A 402 8.47 -18.91 0.20
N ILE A 403 7.91 -18.17 -0.75
CA ILE A 403 6.81 -17.22 -0.51
C ILE A 403 5.57 -17.96 0.02
N ALA A 404 5.22 -19.12 -0.56
CA ALA A 404 4.10 -19.93 -0.10
C ALA A 404 4.31 -20.41 1.35
N LEU A 405 5.50 -20.87 1.70
CA LEU A 405 5.85 -21.30 3.06
C LEU A 405 5.78 -20.14 4.05
N LEU A 406 6.21 -18.94 3.68
CA LEU A 406 6.05 -17.75 4.51
C LEU A 406 4.59 -17.42 4.76
N TYR A 407 3.72 -17.55 3.77
CA TYR A 407 2.28 -17.36 3.96
C TYR A 407 1.67 -18.40 4.91
N PHE A 408 2.04 -19.67 4.79
CA PHE A 408 1.60 -20.69 5.75
C PHE A 408 2.13 -20.39 7.16
N ALA A 409 3.38 -19.94 7.27
CA ALA A 409 3.92 -19.50 8.55
C ALA A 409 3.14 -18.29 9.12
N ALA A 410 2.71 -17.32 8.28
CA ALA A 410 1.91 -16.18 8.75
C ALA A 410 0.58 -16.63 9.37
N SER A 411 -0.11 -17.64 8.81
CA SER A 411 -1.30 -18.23 9.42
C SER A 411 -1.00 -18.79 10.82
N LEU A 412 0.08 -19.57 10.95
CA LEU A 412 0.50 -20.13 12.25
C LEU A 412 0.90 -19.05 13.25
N LEU A 413 1.67 -18.04 12.80
CA LEU A 413 2.12 -16.92 13.62
C LEU A 413 0.97 -16.00 14.07
N THR A 414 -0.20 -16.06 13.42
CA THR A 414 -1.38 -15.30 13.81
C THR A 414 -2.13 -15.96 14.98
N VAL A 415 -1.97 -17.28 15.18
CA VAL A 415 -2.69 -18.01 16.26
C VAL A 415 -2.47 -17.42 17.66
N PRO A 416 -1.24 -17.03 18.08
CA PRO A 416 -1.01 -16.45 19.41
C PRO A 416 -1.45 -14.98 19.56
N LEU A 417 -1.91 -14.31 18.50
CA LEU A 417 -2.35 -12.90 18.53
C LEU A 417 -3.75 -12.77 19.15
N LYS A 418 -3.95 -13.30 20.36
CA LYS A 418 -5.20 -13.17 21.09
C LYS A 418 -5.36 -11.76 21.65
N LEU A 419 -6.59 -11.22 21.52
CA LEU A 419 -6.97 -9.96 22.15
C LEU A 419 -6.86 -10.06 23.68
N PRO A 420 -6.59 -8.94 24.38
CA PRO A 420 -6.72 -8.92 25.85
C PRO A 420 -8.17 -9.26 26.24
N ASP A 421 -8.34 -10.03 27.31
CA ASP A 421 -9.67 -10.43 27.85
C ASP A 421 -10.41 -9.20 28.42
N ASN A 422 -11.06 -8.45 27.56
CA ASN A 422 -11.99 -7.38 27.95
C ASN A 422 -13.46 -7.82 27.75
N GLY A 423 -13.80 -9.08 28.04
CA GLY A 423 -15.20 -9.56 28.10
C GLY A 423 -16.00 -9.52 26.79
N THR A 424 -15.36 -9.29 25.66
CA THR A 424 -16.00 -9.37 24.34
C THR A 424 -15.68 -10.70 23.68
N LYS A 425 -16.71 -11.37 23.20
CA LYS A 425 -16.66 -12.68 22.54
C LYS A 425 -15.56 -12.75 21.49
N GLU A 426 -14.66 -13.71 21.63
CA GLU A 426 -13.77 -14.21 20.56
C GLU A 426 -14.57 -14.77 19.37
#